data_7cdb099e7b2a4cf7fdebbe473fe174f4
#
_entry.id   7cdb099e7b2a4cf7fdebbe473fe174f4
#
_cell.length_a   1.000
_cell.length_b   1.000
_cell.length_c   1.000
_cell.angle_alpha   90.00
_cell.angle_beta   90.00
_cell.angle_gamma   90.00
#
_symmetry.space_group_name_H-M   'P 1'
#
loop_
_entity.id
_entity.type
_entity.pdbx_description
1 polymer ?
#
loop_
_entity_poly.entity_id
_entity_poly.type
_entity_poly.pdbx_seq_one_letter_code
_entity_poly.pdbx_strand_id
1 'polypeptide(L)'
;MKNKTLKIILVFSLLLNASMLLTAGYIHYNQSRTPTFPFGNIQRPGETLQGCLFEGLTLKPEQQRVMQQKAFAFHADIIKKRQQIDSKRASLIVLLRADNPKGQAISAAIADINRLQEDVQKMVVLHMLEFKGLLDKDQQKKFLDLIEGATAGKQGGHCP
;
A
#
# COMPACT_ATOMS: atom_id res chain seq x y z
N MET A 1 39.33 -38.80 13.96
CA MET A 1 38.12 -38.66 13.10
C MET A 1 37.09 -37.69 13.67
N LYS A 2 36.87 -37.62 14.99
CA LYS A 2 35.87 -36.71 15.64
C LYS A 2 36.00 -35.22 15.30
N ASN A 3 37.22 -34.67 15.16
CA ASN A 3 37.41 -33.23 14.92
C ASN A 3 37.06 -32.77 13.48
N LYS A 4 37.12 -33.65 12.48
CA LYS A 4 36.74 -33.32 11.08
C LYS A 4 35.21 -33.27 10.98
N THR A 5 34.52 -34.20 11.59
CA THR A 5 33.03 -34.23 11.57
C THR A 5 32.46 -33.05 12.35
N LEU A 6 33.07 -32.66 13.46
CA LEU A 6 32.67 -31.49 14.26
C LEU A 6 32.84 -30.18 13.43
N LYS A 7 33.96 -30.03 12.72
CA LYS A 7 34.20 -28.87 11.86
C LYS A 7 33.19 -28.81 10.70
N ILE A 8 32.82 -29.93 10.10
CA ILE A 8 31.83 -29.98 9.02
C ILE A 8 30.44 -29.56 9.52
N ILE A 9 30.03 -30.05 10.69
CA ILE A 9 28.76 -29.69 11.34
C ILE A 9 28.73 -28.19 11.64
N LEU A 10 29.86 -27.64 12.15
CA LEU A 10 29.96 -26.23 12.51
C LEU A 10 29.88 -25.32 11.28
N VAL A 11 30.55 -25.69 10.18
CA VAL A 11 30.48 -24.98 8.90
C VAL A 11 29.07 -25.03 8.32
N PHE A 12 28.41 -26.20 8.38
CA PHE A 12 27.04 -26.35 7.87
C PHE A 12 26.03 -25.53 8.67
N SER A 13 26.17 -25.49 10.00
CA SER A 13 25.36 -24.63 10.88
C SER A 13 25.57 -23.13 10.58
N LEU A 14 26.83 -22.74 10.31
CA LEU A 14 27.13 -21.34 9.99
C LEU A 14 26.53 -20.91 8.62
N LEU A 15 26.59 -21.81 7.63
CA LEU A 15 25.97 -21.57 6.31
C LEU A 15 24.45 -21.48 6.40
N LEU A 16 23.80 -22.34 7.19
CA LEU A 16 22.36 -22.28 7.44
C LEU A 16 21.94 -20.97 8.11
N ASN A 17 22.67 -20.54 9.14
CA ASN A 17 22.38 -19.26 9.81
C ASN A 17 22.63 -18.06 8.90
N ALA A 18 23.70 -18.09 8.09
CA ALA A 18 23.98 -17.02 7.12
C ALA A 18 22.89 -16.93 6.03
N SER A 19 22.39 -18.07 5.52
CA SER A 19 21.30 -18.09 4.54
C SER A 19 20.00 -17.53 5.13
N MET A 20 19.71 -17.82 6.40
CA MET A 20 18.53 -17.31 7.09
C MET A 20 18.61 -15.78 7.29
N LEU A 21 19.77 -15.26 7.64
CA LEU A 21 20.01 -13.81 7.76
C LEU A 21 19.94 -13.10 6.40
N LEU A 22 20.49 -13.70 5.34
CA LEU A 22 20.39 -13.17 3.98
C LEU A 22 18.95 -13.18 3.47
N THR A 23 18.19 -14.23 3.75
CA THR A 23 16.77 -14.32 3.38
C THR A 23 15.93 -13.30 4.16
N ALA A 24 16.15 -13.18 5.46
CA ALA A 24 15.47 -12.17 6.29
C ALA A 24 15.84 -10.75 5.86
N GLY A 25 17.10 -10.49 5.57
CA GLY A 25 17.57 -9.20 5.04
C GLY A 25 16.97 -8.91 3.65
N TYR A 26 16.92 -9.90 2.76
CA TYR A 26 16.29 -9.76 1.45
C TYR A 26 14.78 -9.53 1.55
N ILE A 27 14.08 -10.26 2.41
CA ILE A 27 12.66 -10.05 2.67
C ILE A 27 12.42 -8.67 3.25
N HIS A 28 13.21 -8.25 4.24
CA HIS A 28 13.09 -6.91 4.84
C HIS A 28 13.39 -5.80 3.82
N TYR A 29 14.43 -5.97 2.99
CA TYR A 29 14.75 -5.06 1.91
C TYR A 29 13.67 -5.02 0.82
N ASN A 30 13.09 -6.18 0.47
CA ASN A 30 12.05 -6.28 -0.55
C ASN A 30 10.66 -5.91 -0.02
N GLN A 31 10.41 -6.07 1.27
CA GLN A 31 9.17 -5.63 1.93
C GLN A 31 9.08 -4.10 2.00
N SER A 32 10.22 -3.41 1.96
CA SER A 32 10.27 -1.96 1.72
C SER A 32 9.90 -1.58 0.28
N ARG A 33 9.78 -2.56 -0.62
CA ARG A 33 9.40 -2.41 -2.03
C ARG A 33 8.00 -2.97 -2.34
N THR A 34 7.16 -3.26 -1.33
CA THR A 34 5.74 -3.51 -1.64
C THR A 34 5.24 -2.28 -2.38
N PRO A 35 4.61 -2.45 -3.55
CA PRO A 35 4.01 -1.33 -4.26
C PRO A 35 2.92 -0.76 -3.35
N THR A 36 3.31 0.21 -2.55
CA THR A 36 2.38 1.02 -1.79
C THR A 36 1.69 1.84 -2.87
N PHE A 37 0.44 1.51 -3.17
CA PHE A 37 -0.38 2.43 -3.95
C PHE A 37 -0.14 3.82 -3.37
N PRO A 38 0.04 4.87 -4.21
CA PRO A 38 0.40 6.21 -3.76
C PRO A 38 -0.56 6.80 -2.72
N PHE A 39 -1.67 6.12 -2.47
CA PHE A 39 -2.67 6.46 -1.44
C PHE A 39 -2.65 5.50 -0.24
N GLY A 40 -1.70 4.55 -0.17
CA GLY A 40 -1.67 3.46 0.81
C GLY A 40 -1.15 3.85 2.20
N ASN A 41 -0.40 4.92 2.33
CA ASN A 41 0.27 5.30 3.58
C ASN A 41 -0.08 6.72 4.02
N ILE A 42 -1.37 7.03 4.12
CA ILE A 42 -1.83 8.27 4.72
C ILE A 42 -1.79 8.11 6.25
N GLN A 43 -0.60 8.12 6.81
CA GLN A 43 -0.40 8.08 8.26
C GLN A 43 -0.12 9.44 8.91
N ARG A 44 0.02 10.51 8.13
CA ARG A 44 0.17 11.87 8.68
C ARG A 44 -0.69 12.86 7.90
N PRO A 45 -1.66 13.53 8.55
CA PRO A 45 -2.33 14.68 7.94
C PRO A 45 -1.31 15.82 7.86
N GLY A 46 -0.90 16.21 6.65
CA GLY A 46 -0.09 17.40 6.45
C GLY A 46 1.19 17.25 5.63
N GLU A 47 1.78 16.06 5.50
CA GLU A 47 3.02 15.84 4.72
C GLU A 47 2.80 14.86 3.57
N THR A 48 1.66 14.89 2.95
CA THR A 48 1.25 13.86 2.02
C THR A 48 1.63 14.20 0.60
N LEU A 49 1.82 13.14 -0.17
CA LEU A 49 1.88 13.07 -1.64
C LEU A 49 0.95 14.10 -2.34
N GLN A 50 -0.13 14.54 -1.68
CA GLN A 50 -1.03 15.59 -2.15
C GLN A 50 -0.33 16.95 -2.28
N GLY A 51 0.52 17.35 -1.36
CA GLY A 51 1.28 18.61 -1.47
C GLY A 51 2.17 18.57 -2.71
N CYS A 52 2.96 17.51 -2.84
CA CYS A 52 3.88 17.33 -3.97
C CYS A 52 3.16 17.19 -5.32
N LEU A 53 2.02 16.47 -5.35
CA LEU A 53 1.21 16.35 -6.56
C LEU A 53 0.63 17.71 -6.99
N PHE A 54 0.18 18.52 -6.04
CA PHE A 54 -0.40 19.83 -6.35
C PHE A 54 0.64 20.87 -6.75
N GLU A 55 1.83 20.88 -6.12
CA GLU A 55 2.93 21.77 -6.50
C GLU A 55 3.43 21.50 -7.93
N GLY A 56 3.57 20.23 -8.31
CA GLY A 56 4.01 19.84 -9.66
C GLY A 56 3.05 20.20 -10.79
N LEU A 57 1.75 20.42 -10.48
CA LEU A 57 0.71 20.62 -11.49
C LEU A 57 0.45 22.09 -11.85
N THR A 58 1.02 23.05 -11.11
CA THR A 58 0.79 24.50 -11.33
C THR A 58 -0.70 24.82 -11.43
N LEU A 59 -1.47 24.44 -10.40
CA LEU A 59 -2.93 24.55 -10.38
C LEU A 59 -3.39 26.02 -10.25
N LYS A 60 -4.49 26.35 -10.91
CA LYS A 60 -5.20 27.62 -10.66
C LYS A 60 -5.83 27.57 -9.26
N PRO A 61 -5.98 28.73 -8.57
CA PRO A 61 -6.53 28.77 -7.20
C PRO A 61 -7.89 28.07 -7.08
N GLU A 62 -8.75 28.18 -8.07
CA GLU A 62 -10.06 27.53 -8.08
C GLU A 62 -9.95 26.00 -8.24
N GLN A 63 -9.05 25.53 -9.12
CA GLN A 63 -8.77 24.10 -9.26
C GLN A 63 -8.25 23.52 -7.93
N GLN A 64 -7.30 24.21 -7.29
CA GLN A 64 -6.73 23.79 -6.03
C GLN A 64 -7.81 23.69 -4.94
N ARG A 65 -8.69 24.69 -4.81
CA ARG A 65 -9.79 24.69 -3.84
C ARG A 65 -10.73 23.49 -4.04
N VAL A 66 -11.17 23.25 -5.27
CA VAL A 66 -12.08 22.14 -5.59
C VAL A 66 -11.41 20.79 -5.36
N MET A 67 -10.14 20.63 -5.77
CA MET A 67 -9.38 19.39 -5.58
C MET A 67 -9.15 19.11 -4.09
N GLN A 68 -8.83 20.10 -3.28
CA GLN A 68 -8.68 19.94 -1.83
C GLN A 68 -9.99 19.50 -1.17
N GLN A 69 -11.12 20.09 -1.55
CA GLN A 69 -12.43 19.71 -1.02
C GLN A 69 -12.78 18.25 -1.36
N LYS A 70 -12.56 17.85 -2.62
CA LYS A 70 -12.77 16.47 -3.08
C LYS A 70 -11.83 15.48 -2.39
N ALA A 71 -10.56 15.84 -2.22
CA ALA A 71 -9.59 15.03 -1.53
C ALA A 71 -9.97 14.80 -0.06
N PHE A 72 -10.49 15.81 0.63
CA PHE A 72 -10.95 15.68 2.00
C PHE A 72 -12.13 14.70 2.13
N ALA A 73 -13.14 14.84 1.26
CA ALA A 73 -14.28 13.92 1.24
C ALA A 73 -13.84 12.48 0.92
N PHE A 74 -13.00 12.30 -0.10
CA PHE A 74 -12.43 11.00 -0.46
C PHE A 74 -11.64 10.36 0.70
N HIS A 75 -10.85 11.16 1.43
CA HIS A 75 -10.09 10.67 2.57
C HIS A 75 -11.01 10.10 3.67
N ALA A 76 -12.10 10.79 4.00
CA ALA A 76 -13.07 10.32 4.97
C ALA A 76 -13.70 8.97 4.55
N ASP A 77 -14.04 8.81 3.27
CA ASP A 77 -14.61 7.58 2.74
C ASP A 77 -13.59 6.41 2.74
N ILE A 78 -12.35 6.68 2.41
CA ILE A 78 -11.26 5.68 2.47
C ILE A 78 -11.02 5.22 3.90
N ILE A 79 -10.99 6.12 4.88
CA ILE A 79 -10.85 5.75 6.31
C ILE A 79 -11.98 4.81 6.72
N LYS A 80 -13.23 5.15 6.38
CA LYS A 80 -14.39 4.31 6.69
C LYS A 80 -14.27 2.91 6.08
N LYS A 81 -13.86 2.81 4.82
CA LYS A 81 -13.66 1.50 4.15
C LYS A 81 -12.53 0.70 4.80
N ARG A 82 -11.42 1.34 5.17
CA ARG A 82 -10.32 0.67 5.89
C ARG A 82 -10.75 0.11 7.23
N GLN A 83 -11.51 0.88 8.02
CA GLN A 83 -12.07 0.40 9.28
C GLN A 83 -12.95 -0.83 9.08
N GLN A 84 -13.75 -0.88 8.01
CA GLN A 84 -14.55 -2.06 7.66
C GLN A 84 -13.66 -3.27 7.34
N ILE A 85 -12.58 -3.08 6.57
CA ILE A 85 -11.61 -4.15 6.26
C ILE A 85 -10.97 -4.67 7.54
N ASP A 86 -10.52 -3.79 8.42
CA ASP A 86 -9.86 -4.17 9.67
C ASP A 86 -10.82 -4.92 10.61
N SER A 87 -12.07 -4.49 10.70
CA SER A 87 -13.12 -5.23 11.42
C SER A 87 -13.35 -6.64 10.87
N LYS A 88 -13.38 -6.78 9.53
CA LYS A 88 -13.53 -8.10 8.87
C LYS A 88 -12.30 -8.99 9.09
N ARG A 89 -11.10 -8.42 9.07
CA ARG A 89 -9.86 -9.14 9.41
C ARG A 89 -9.86 -9.62 10.86
N ALA A 90 -10.30 -8.78 11.81
CA ALA A 90 -10.45 -9.18 13.20
C ALA A 90 -11.44 -10.35 13.34
N SER A 91 -12.58 -10.29 12.65
CA SER A 91 -13.56 -11.39 12.62
C SER A 91 -12.97 -12.68 12.04
N LEU A 92 -12.16 -12.60 10.98
CA LEU A 92 -11.47 -13.75 10.41
C LEU A 92 -10.52 -14.39 11.42
N ILE A 93 -9.77 -13.59 12.20
CA ILE A 93 -8.90 -14.10 13.25
C ILE A 93 -9.69 -14.84 14.33
N VAL A 94 -10.87 -14.35 14.71
CA VAL A 94 -11.75 -15.05 15.65
C VAL A 94 -12.20 -16.40 15.11
N LEU A 95 -12.58 -16.48 13.82
CA LEU A 95 -12.93 -17.75 13.16
C LEU A 95 -11.78 -18.75 13.15
N LEU A 96 -10.55 -18.28 12.92
CA LEU A 96 -9.34 -19.11 12.89
C LEU A 96 -8.95 -19.64 14.29
N ARG A 97 -9.32 -18.93 15.36
CA ARG A 97 -9.05 -19.34 16.74
C ARG A 97 -10.08 -20.32 17.29
N ALA A 98 -11.16 -20.60 16.59
CA ALA A 98 -12.16 -21.57 17.02
C ALA A 98 -11.56 -22.99 17.03
N ASP A 99 -11.97 -23.83 18.00
CA ASP A 99 -11.50 -25.21 18.12
C ASP A 99 -11.83 -26.07 16.89
N ASN A 100 -12.90 -25.73 16.19
CA ASN A 100 -13.31 -26.39 14.94
C ASN A 100 -13.67 -25.35 13.87
N PRO A 101 -12.67 -24.77 13.20
CA PRO A 101 -12.89 -23.68 12.24
C PRO A 101 -13.62 -24.22 10.99
N LYS A 102 -14.79 -23.67 10.68
CA LYS A 102 -15.56 -24.02 9.48
C LYS A 102 -14.97 -23.37 8.25
N GLY A 103 -14.41 -24.18 7.32
CA GLY A 103 -13.80 -23.71 6.08
C GLY A 103 -14.70 -22.77 5.26
N GLN A 104 -16.01 -23.07 5.20
CA GLN A 104 -16.98 -22.21 4.51
C GLN A 104 -17.08 -20.80 5.12
N ALA A 105 -17.09 -20.69 6.45
CA ALA A 105 -17.13 -19.40 7.14
C ALA A 105 -15.83 -18.59 6.90
N ILE A 106 -14.67 -19.27 6.89
CA ILE A 106 -13.40 -18.67 6.56
C ILE A 106 -13.38 -18.14 5.12
N SER A 107 -13.82 -18.96 4.16
CA SER A 107 -13.90 -18.55 2.75
C SER A 107 -14.83 -17.37 2.54
N ALA A 108 -15.98 -17.33 3.21
CA ALA A 108 -16.91 -16.20 3.17
C ALA A 108 -16.27 -14.92 3.74
N ALA A 109 -15.57 -15.02 4.87
CA ALA A 109 -14.86 -13.86 5.45
C ALA A 109 -13.78 -13.32 4.53
N ILE A 110 -13.02 -14.19 3.85
CA ILE A 110 -12.01 -13.80 2.86
C ILE A 110 -12.66 -13.10 1.66
N ALA A 111 -13.78 -13.64 1.15
CA ALA A 111 -14.52 -13.03 0.05
C ALA A 111 -15.03 -11.62 0.40
N ASP A 112 -15.52 -11.42 1.62
CA ASP A 112 -15.95 -10.11 2.13
C ASP A 112 -14.78 -9.11 2.15
N ILE A 113 -13.61 -9.52 2.65
CA ILE A 113 -12.41 -8.68 2.68
C ILE A 113 -12.00 -8.30 1.26
N ASN A 114 -11.96 -9.26 0.34
CA ASN A 114 -11.57 -9.01 -1.05
C ASN A 114 -12.52 -8.02 -1.73
N ARG A 115 -13.84 -8.14 -1.52
CA ARG A 115 -14.82 -7.21 -2.06
C ARG A 115 -14.60 -5.78 -1.54
N LEU A 116 -14.33 -5.62 -0.24
CA LEU A 116 -14.05 -4.30 0.33
C LEU A 116 -12.74 -3.70 -0.22
N GLN A 117 -11.72 -4.53 -0.47
CA GLN A 117 -10.47 -4.09 -1.08
C GLN A 117 -10.67 -3.68 -2.55
N GLU A 118 -11.49 -4.40 -3.29
CA GLU A 118 -11.89 -4.04 -4.66
C GLU A 118 -12.64 -2.71 -4.68
N ASP A 119 -13.58 -2.49 -3.75
CA ASP A 119 -14.28 -1.21 -3.59
C ASP A 119 -13.29 -0.06 -3.39
N VAL A 120 -12.28 -0.23 -2.51
CA VAL A 120 -11.25 0.79 -2.28
C VAL A 120 -10.48 1.09 -3.57
N GLN A 121 -10.10 0.06 -4.34
CA GLN A 121 -9.41 0.27 -5.61
C GLN A 121 -10.27 1.05 -6.62
N LYS A 122 -11.55 0.70 -6.73
CA LYS A 122 -12.50 1.42 -7.58
C LYS A 122 -12.64 2.88 -7.16
N MET A 123 -12.80 3.13 -5.85
CA MET A 123 -12.89 4.50 -5.32
C MET A 123 -11.65 5.33 -5.66
N VAL A 124 -10.45 4.76 -5.54
CA VAL A 124 -9.19 5.43 -5.90
C VAL A 124 -9.17 5.81 -7.38
N VAL A 125 -9.50 4.86 -8.28
CA VAL A 125 -9.49 5.11 -9.73
C VAL A 125 -10.53 6.17 -10.11
N LEU A 126 -11.74 6.10 -9.54
CA LEU A 126 -12.78 7.10 -9.81
C LEU A 126 -12.37 8.49 -9.32
N HIS A 127 -11.73 8.59 -8.17
CA HIS A 127 -11.21 9.85 -7.66
C HIS A 127 -10.10 10.45 -8.54
N MET A 128 -9.22 9.60 -9.08
CA MET A 128 -8.23 10.02 -10.08
C MET A 128 -8.89 10.56 -11.35
N LEU A 129 -9.96 9.91 -11.83
CA LEU A 129 -10.70 10.38 -13.00
C LEU A 129 -11.39 11.72 -12.73
N GLU A 130 -11.95 11.92 -11.55
CA GLU A 130 -12.51 13.22 -11.13
C GLU A 130 -11.45 14.31 -11.14
N PHE A 131 -10.27 14.04 -10.58
CA PHE A 131 -9.17 15.00 -10.58
C PHE A 131 -8.72 15.31 -12.01
N LYS A 132 -8.53 14.29 -12.84
CA LYS A 132 -8.19 14.48 -14.25
C LYS A 132 -9.19 15.38 -14.97
N GLY A 133 -10.49 15.26 -14.67
CA GLY A 133 -11.54 16.08 -15.27
C GLY A 133 -11.48 17.58 -14.90
N LEU A 134 -10.80 17.95 -13.81
CA LEU A 134 -10.60 19.32 -13.37
C LEU A 134 -9.36 19.99 -14.00
N LEU A 135 -8.51 19.21 -14.66
CA LEU A 135 -7.21 19.64 -15.19
C LEU A 135 -7.30 19.96 -16.69
N ASP A 136 -6.50 20.92 -17.15
CA ASP A 136 -6.28 21.15 -18.58
C ASP A 136 -5.39 20.05 -19.20
N LYS A 137 -5.19 20.08 -20.52
CA LYS A 137 -4.48 19.01 -21.25
C LYS A 137 -3.04 18.81 -20.79
N ASP A 138 -2.32 19.88 -20.52
CA ASP A 138 -0.91 19.82 -20.09
C ASP A 138 -0.81 19.34 -18.64
N GLN A 139 -1.70 19.83 -17.78
CA GLN A 139 -1.83 19.37 -16.41
C GLN A 139 -2.23 17.88 -16.34
N GLN A 140 -3.16 17.42 -17.22
CA GLN A 140 -3.56 16.01 -17.29
C GLN A 140 -2.37 15.09 -17.62
N LYS A 141 -1.52 15.49 -18.55
CA LYS A 141 -0.32 14.74 -18.90
C LYS A 141 0.62 14.62 -17.70
N LYS A 142 0.96 15.74 -17.07
CA LYS A 142 1.81 15.76 -15.87
C LYS A 142 1.23 14.92 -14.73
N PHE A 143 -0.08 14.99 -14.52
CA PHE A 143 -0.77 14.22 -13.49
C PHE A 143 -0.64 12.72 -13.73
N LEU A 144 -0.82 12.26 -14.97
CA LEU A 144 -0.66 10.84 -15.31
C LEU A 144 0.79 10.38 -15.19
N ASP A 145 1.77 11.19 -15.60
CA ASP A 145 3.20 10.91 -15.45
C ASP A 145 3.58 10.76 -13.97
N LEU A 146 3.02 11.59 -13.09
CA LEU A 146 3.22 11.49 -11.63
C LEU A 146 2.63 10.20 -11.04
N ILE A 147 1.43 9.81 -11.48
CA ILE A 147 0.79 8.55 -11.06
C ILE A 147 1.62 7.35 -11.54
N GLU A 148 2.05 7.35 -12.79
CA GLU A 148 2.88 6.28 -13.35
C GLU A 148 4.20 6.16 -12.60
N GLY A 149 4.89 7.25 -12.31
CA GLY A 149 6.10 7.27 -11.52
C GLY A 149 5.91 6.71 -10.12
N ALA A 150 4.81 7.05 -9.46
CA ALA A 150 4.48 6.55 -8.14
C ALA A 150 4.13 5.04 -8.13
N THR A 151 3.48 4.53 -9.18
CA THR A 151 3.13 3.09 -9.30
C THR A 151 4.32 2.24 -9.73
N ALA A 152 5.24 2.77 -10.53
CA ALA A 152 6.45 2.08 -10.97
C ALA A 152 7.52 1.92 -9.86
N GLY A 153 7.25 2.36 -8.65
CA GLY A 153 8.20 2.29 -7.52
C GLY A 153 9.44 3.15 -7.73
N LYS A 154 9.45 4.04 -8.71
CA LYS A 154 10.45 5.08 -8.84
C LYS A 154 10.25 6.08 -7.71
N GLN A 155 10.85 5.79 -6.54
CA GLN A 155 11.07 6.78 -5.49
C GLN A 155 12.06 7.82 -6.03
N GLY A 156 11.57 8.70 -6.87
CA GLY A 156 12.33 9.78 -7.45
C GLY A 156 11.50 11.04 -7.39
N GLY A 157 11.19 11.46 -6.20
CA GLY A 157 10.46 12.69 -5.95
C GLY A 157 10.69 13.12 -4.51
N HIS A 158 11.92 13.48 -4.18
CA HIS A 158 12.11 14.52 -3.20
C HIS A 158 11.35 15.70 -3.76
N CYS A 159 10.28 16.14 -3.08
CA CYS A 159 9.79 17.49 -3.30
C CYS A 159 10.97 18.43 -3.06
N PRO A 160 11.30 19.34 -4.00
CA PRO A 160 12.38 20.29 -3.80
C PRO A 160 12.13 21.16 -2.58
#